data_c83ee6af5df0fcda77b731f5754d781a
#
_entry.id   c83ee6af5df0fcda77b731f5754d781a
#
_cell.length_a   1.000
_cell.length_b   1.000
_cell.length_c   1.000
_cell.angle_alpha   90.00
_cell.angle_beta   90.00
_cell.angle_gamma   90.00
#
_symmetry.space_group_name_H-M   'P 1'
#
loop_
_entity.id
_entity.type
_entity.pdbx_description
1 polymer ?
#
loop_
_entity_poly.entity_id
_entity_poly.type
_entity_poly.pdbx_seq_one_letter_code
_entity_poly.pdbx_strand_id
1 'polypeptide(L)'
;MIPRLPLGRTGLNVSVLALGAGPIPELMTTSDPHRQQQVLKRALDHGINWIDTAATYGHGQSEKSLGDALQALDAVDAFHLATKVRLMPEQLAEQSVRDIVRESVHGSLLRLGVARVSLLQLHNSVTNSRGDLPTSLTPEDVLGPAGILEAMQELREDGLVDH
;
A
#
# COMPACT_ATOMS: atom_id res chain seq x y z
N MET A 1 10.16 23.73 -4.43
CA MET A 1 9.13 22.72 -4.10
C MET A 1 8.93 21.80 -5.28
N ILE A 2 8.77 20.49 -5.02
CA ILE A 2 8.49 19.51 -6.07
C ILE A 2 7.09 19.75 -6.63
N PRO A 3 6.91 19.78 -7.98
CA PRO A 3 5.60 19.99 -8.59
C PRO A 3 4.60 18.87 -8.24
N ARG A 4 3.31 19.20 -8.27
CA ARG A 4 2.21 18.24 -8.10
C ARG A 4 1.38 18.16 -9.38
N LEU A 5 0.89 16.97 -9.67
CA LEU A 5 0.03 16.68 -10.83
C LEU A 5 -1.19 15.84 -10.39
N PRO A 6 -2.31 15.96 -11.11
CA PRO A 6 -3.45 15.07 -10.89
C PRO A 6 -3.07 13.60 -11.13
N LEU A 7 -3.44 12.73 -10.21
CA LEU A 7 -3.27 11.28 -10.37
C LEU A 7 -4.46 10.71 -11.15
N GLY A 8 -4.35 10.67 -12.46
CA GLY A 8 -5.40 10.16 -13.34
C GLY A 8 -6.76 10.83 -13.07
N ARG A 9 -7.78 10.01 -12.77
CA ARG A 9 -9.16 10.45 -12.48
C ARG A 9 -9.52 10.36 -11.00
N THR A 10 -8.53 10.18 -10.12
CA THR A 10 -8.76 10.00 -8.68
C THR A 10 -9.17 11.28 -7.96
N GLY A 11 -8.92 12.44 -8.55
CA GLY A 11 -9.07 13.74 -7.86
C GLY A 11 -7.90 14.09 -6.94
N LEU A 12 -6.96 13.16 -6.72
CA LEU A 12 -5.76 13.41 -5.92
C LEU A 12 -4.75 14.25 -6.70
N ASN A 13 -4.11 15.19 -6.02
CA ASN A 13 -3.03 16.02 -6.57
C ASN A 13 -1.72 15.66 -5.87
N VAL A 14 -0.92 14.82 -6.52
CA VAL A 14 0.25 14.17 -5.94
C VAL A 14 1.56 14.74 -6.47
N SER A 15 2.61 14.72 -5.66
CA SER A 15 3.96 15.12 -6.10
C SER A 15 4.44 14.19 -7.22
N VAL A 16 5.15 14.76 -8.20
CA VAL A 16 5.73 14.01 -9.33
C VAL A 16 6.81 13.01 -8.91
N LEU A 17 7.28 13.12 -7.66
CA LEU A 17 8.14 12.15 -7.00
C LEU A 17 7.40 11.57 -5.82
N ALA A 18 7.46 10.25 -5.66
CA ALA A 18 6.95 9.53 -4.50
C ALA A 18 8.10 9.13 -3.56
N LEU A 19 7.82 9.05 -2.28
CA LEU A 19 8.69 8.39 -1.32
C LEU A 19 8.38 6.88 -1.31
N GLY A 20 9.29 6.07 -1.83
CA GLY A 20 9.20 4.61 -1.74
C GLY A 20 9.68 4.12 -0.38
N ALA A 21 8.81 3.44 0.36
CA ALA A 21 9.11 2.84 1.66
C ALA A 21 9.50 1.35 1.56
N GLY A 22 10.00 0.92 0.40
CA GLY A 22 10.44 -0.45 0.14
C GLY A 22 11.68 -0.85 0.94
N PRO A 23 12.12 -2.10 0.81
CA PRO A 23 13.26 -2.63 1.57
C PRO A 23 14.61 -2.05 1.14
N ILE A 24 14.69 -1.34 0.03
CA ILE A 24 15.92 -0.69 -0.46
C ILE A 24 15.66 0.82 -0.56
N PRO A 25 16.41 1.64 0.18
CA PRO A 25 17.59 1.38 1.01
C PRO A 25 17.29 1.00 2.49
N GLU A 26 16.48 0.06 2.77
CA GLU A 26 16.14 -0.50 4.10
C GLU A 26 15.63 0.50 5.16
N LEU A 27 15.35 1.74 4.77
CA LEU A 27 15.03 2.82 5.68
C LEU A 27 13.83 2.50 6.60
N MET A 28 12.70 2.09 5.99
CA MET A 28 11.46 1.81 6.72
C MET A 28 11.37 0.36 7.21
N THR A 29 12.31 -0.50 6.84
CA THR A 29 12.36 -1.90 7.29
C THR A 29 13.36 -2.15 8.41
N THR A 30 14.00 -1.10 8.92
CA THR A 30 14.89 -1.12 10.08
C THR A 30 14.23 -0.43 11.29
N SER A 31 14.87 -0.54 12.46
CA SER A 31 14.41 0.09 13.70
C SER A 31 15.20 1.37 14.03
N ASP A 32 15.19 2.34 13.13
CA ASP A 32 15.77 3.67 13.36
C ASP A 32 14.68 4.77 13.23
N PRO A 33 13.86 4.98 14.29
CA PRO A 33 12.76 5.94 14.24
C PRO A 33 13.21 7.38 13.98
N HIS A 34 14.37 7.77 14.48
CA HIS A 34 14.88 9.12 14.29
C HIS A 34 15.21 9.41 12.82
N ARG A 35 15.89 8.47 12.16
CA ARG A 35 16.19 8.58 10.73
C ARG A 35 14.93 8.55 9.89
N GLN A 36 13.96 7.71 10.23
CA GLN A 36 12.67 7.62 9.54
C GLN A 36 11.92 8.96 9.60
N GLN A 37 11.82 9.56 10.78
CA GLN A 37 11.22 10.89 10.98
C GLN A 37 11.96 11.99 10.22
N GLN A 38 13.28 12.00 10.23
CA GLN A 38 14.08 12.97 9.48
C GLN A 38 13.80 12.89 7.97
N VAL A 39 13.71 11.69 7.42
CA VAL A 39 13.42 11.50 5.98
C VAL A 39 12.01 11.96 5.63
N LEU A 40 11.00 11.61 6.44
CA LEU A 40 9.63 12.08 6.22
C LEU A 40 9.52 13.60 6.31
N LYS A 41 10.14 14.20 7.33
CA LYS A 41 10.19 15.65 7.45
C LYS A 41 10.85 16.29 6.23
N ARG A 42 11.97 15.73 5.77
CA ARG A 42 12.65 16.22 4.56
C ARG A 42 11.78 16.10 3.31
N ALA A 43 11.04 14.99 3.18
CA ALA A 43 10.10 14.80 2.07
C ALA A 43 9.02 15.91 2.07
N LEU A 44 8.42 16.19 3.23
CA LEU A 44 7.44 17.27 3.39
C LEU A 44 8.02 18.64 3.06
N ASP A 45 9.20 18.97 3.58
CA ASP A 45 9.88 20.25 3.36
C ASP A 45 10.13 20.51 1.86
N HIS A 46 10.26 19.44 1.06
CA HIS A 46 10.41 19.51 -0.39
C HIS A 46 9.10 19.39 -1.17
N GLY A 47 7.97 19.18 -0.50
CA GLY A 47 6.64 19.11 -1.12
C GLY A 47 6.23 17.74 -1.62
N ILE A 48 6.95 16.67 -1.23
CA ILE A 48 6.52 15.28 -1.46
C ILE A 48 5.32 15.00 -0.57
N ASN A 49 4.22 14.55 -1.17
CA ASN A 49 2.98 14.19 -0.46
C ASN A 49 2.45 12.81 -0.85
N TRP A 50 3.28 11.96 -1.48
CA TRP A 50 2.91 10.62 -1.91
C TRP A 50 3.91 9.61 -1.36
N ILE A 51 3.41 8.60 -0.64
CA ILE A 51 4.23 7.50 -0.10
C ILE A 51 3.68 6.18 -0.62
N ASP A 52 4.59 5.34 -1.13
CA ASP A 52 4.30 3.98 -1.59
C ASP A 52 4.97 2.96 -0.67
N THR A 53 4.16 2.10 -0.04
CA THR A 53 4.60 0.99 0.81
C THR A 53 3.92 -0.32 0.39
N ALA A 54 4.10 -1.39 1.13
CA ALA A 54 3.39 -2.67 0.93
C ALA A 54 3.38 -3.50 2.22
N ALA A 55 2.34 -4.31 2.40
CA ALA A 55 2.24 -5.28 3.49
C ALA A 55 3.41 -6.28 3.53
N THR A 56 4.00 -6.58 2.37
CA THR A 56 5.12 -7.53 2.26
C THR A 56 6.50 -6.92 2.56
N TYR A 57 6.63 -5.59 2.63
CA TYR A 57 7.93 -4.95 2.88
C TYR A 57 8.36 -5.12 4.33
N GLY A 58 9.42 -5.92 4.52
CA GLY A 58 9.91 -6.28 5.85
C GLY A 58 8.84 -6.98 6.70
N HIS A 59 7.96 -7.80 6.09
CA HIS A 59 6.85 -8.47 6.77
C HIS A 59 5.95 -7.51 7.56
N GLY A 60 5.61 -6.37 6.96
CA GLY A 60 4.79 -5.32 7.57
C GLY A 60 5.58 -4.27 8.36
N GLN A 61 6.88 -4.46 8.56
CA GLN A 61 7.71 -3.49 9.30
C GLN A 61 7.72 -2.11 8.63
N SER A 62 7.70 -2.06 7.29
CA SER A 62 7.66 -0.78 6.56
C SER A 62 6.40 0.02 6.90
N GLU A 63 5.22 -0.61 6.87
CA GLU A 63 3.97 0.06 7.22
C GLU A 63 3.96 0.50 8.68
N LYS A 64 4.45 -0.35 9.59
CA LYS A 64 4.51 0.00 11.02
C LYS A 64 5.44 1.18 11.29
N SER A 65 6.67 1.14 10.78
CA SER A 65 7.63 2.23 10.94
C SER A 65 7.13 3.54 10.34
N LEU A 66 6.47 3.44 9.18
CA LEU A 66 5.87 4.59 8.52
C LEU A 66 4.75 5.18 9.38
N GLY A 67 3.83 4.36 9.87
CA GLY A 67 2.73 4.79 10.73
C GLY A 67 3.24 5.48 12.00
N ASP A 68 4.16 4.82 12.72
CA ASP A 68 4.76 5.36 13.95
C ASP A 68 5.45 6.73 13.70
N ALA A 69 6.19 6.85 12.59
CA ALA A 69 6.91 8.08 12.25
C ALA A 69 5.98 9.22 11.81
N LEU A 70 4.92 8.91 11.05
CA LEU A 70 3.90 9.90 10.65
C LEU A 70 3.13 10.43 11.85
N GLN A 71 2.75 9.57 12.78
CA GLN A 71 2.07 9.97 14.02
C GLN A 71 2.99 10.83 14.91
N ALA A 72 4.27 10.44 15.06
CA ALA A 72 5.23 11.22 15.85
C ALA A 72 5.49 12.62 15.29
N LEU A 73 5.27 12.82 13.99
CA LEU A 73 5.42 14.10 13.29
C LEU A 73 4.10 14.88 13.17
N ASP A 74 2.98 14.33 13.62
CA ASP A 74 1.62 14.86 13.37
C ASP A 74 1.38 15.13 11.87
N ALA A 75 1.81 14.19 11.02
CA ALA A 75 1.90 14.37 9.57
C ALA A 75 1.09 13.35 8.75
N VAL A 76 0.19 12.60 9.39
CA VAL A 76 -0.63 11.57 8.71
C VAL A 76 -1.42 12.18 7.55
N ASP A 77 -2.09 13.30 7.78
CA ASP A 77 -2.93 13.98 6.77
C ASP A 77 -2.13 14.75 5.71
N ALA A 78 -0.80 14.84 5.88
CA ALA A 78 0.06 15.53 4.93
C ALA A 78 0.44 14.66 3.72
N PHE A 79 0.19 13.34 3.81
CA PHE A 79 0.55 12.39 2.78
C PHE A 79 -0.66 11.60 2.27
N HIS A 80 -0.66 11.34 0.97
CA HIS A 80 -1.43 10.26 0.37
C HIS A 80 -0.65 8.96 0.52
N LEU A 81 -1.27 7.95 1.13
CA LEU A 81 -0.64 6.65 1.38
C LEU A 81 -1.13 5.62 0.38
N ALA A 82 -0.18 4.97 -0.30
CA ALA A 82 -0.43 3.82 -1.13
C ALA A 82 0.16 2.57 -0.49
N THR A 83 -0.63 1.49 -0.41
CA THR A 83 -0.14 0.17 0.00
C THR A 83 -0.60 -0.91 -0.99
N LYS A 84 -0.16 -2.15 -0.76
CA LYS A 84 -0.36 -3.23 -1.72
C LYS A 84 -0.78 -4.51 -1.02
N VAL A 85 -1.70 -5.24 -1.65
CA VAL A 85 -2.09 -6.60 -1.25
C VAL A 85 -1.42 -7.62 -2.17
N ARG A 86 -0.88 -8.69 -1.58
CA ARG A 86 -0.38 -9.86 -2.30
C ARG A 86 -1.10 -11.10 -1.82
N LEU A 87 -1.67 -11.85 -2.76
CA LEU A 87 -2.29 -13.14 -2.49
C LEU A 87 -1.26 -14.24 -2.69
N MET A 88 -1.18 -15.16 -1.72
CA MET A 88 -0.26 -16.29 -1.76
C MET A 88 -1.02 -17.55 -2.17
N PRO A 89 -0.42 -18.47 -2.95
CA PRO A 89 -1.07 -19.71 -3.37
C PRO A 89 -1.64 -20.54 -2.21
N GLU A 90 -0.94 -20.56 -1.07
CA GLU A 90 -1.37 -21.26 0.13
C GLU A 90 -2.67 -20.68 0.70
N GLN A 91 -2.79 -19.37 0.73
CA GLN A 91 -4.00 -18.69 1.19
C GLN A 91 -5.19 -18.97 0.26
N LEU A 92 -4.95 -18.95 -1.06
CA LEU A 92 -5.98 -19.22 -2.06
C LEU A 92 -6.52 -20.67 -2.02
N ALA A 93 -5.78 -21.59 -1.42
CA ALA A 93 -6.23 -22.96 -1.20
C ALA A 93 -7.17 -23.10 0.01
N GLU A 94 -7.12 -22.18 0.96
CA GLU A 94 -7.80 -22.28 2.25
C GLU A 94 -8.87 -21.23 2.49
N GLN A 95 -8.77 -20.08 1.82
CA GLN A 95 -9.59 -18.90 2.06
C GLN A 95 -10.19 -18.33 0.77
N SER A 96 -11.27 -17.59 0.89
CA SER A 96 -11.80 -16.81 -0.24
C SER A 96 -10.88 -15.63 -0.56
N VAL A 97 -10.86 -15.22 -1.84
CA VAL A 97 -10.15 -14.00 -2.28
C VAL A 97 -10.58 -12.78 -1.46
N ARG A 98 -11.88 -12.68 -1.20
CA ARG A 98 -12.47 -11.59 -0.40
C ARG A 98 -11.87 -11.50 1.00
N ASP A 99 -11.79 -12.65 1.70
CA ASP A 99 -11.28 -12.69 3.07
C ASP A 99 -9.78 -12.34 3.10
N ILE A 100 -8.99 -12.91 2.18
CA ILE A 100 -7.55 -12.62 2.06
C ILE A 100 -7.32 -11.11 1.87
N VAL A 101 -8.03 -10.52 0.92
CA VAL A 101 -7.87 -9.08 0.59
C VAL A 101 -8.29 -8.23 1.78
N ARG A 102 -9.42 -8.55 2.42
CA ARG A 102 -9.95 -7.82 3.58
C ARG A 102 -9.01 -7.91 4.79
N GLU A 103 -8.56 -9.09 5.14
CA GLU A 103 -7.60 -9.30 6.24
C GLU A 103 -6.29 -8.56 6.00
N SER A 104 -5.75 -8.64 4.79
CA SER A 104 -4.52 -7.94 4.42
C SER A 104 -4.65 -6.43 4.59
N VAL A 105 -5.75 -5.83 4.11
CA VAL A 105 -5.98 -4.39 4.21
C VAL A 105 -6.22 -3.96 5.65
N HIS A 106 -7.03 -4.68 6.42
CA HIS A 106 -7.19 -4.37 7.85
C HIS A 106 -5.86 -4.42 8.61
N GLY A 107 -5.02 -5.42 8.32
CA GLY A 107 -3.67 -5.50 8.87
C GLY A 107 -2.80 -4.30 8.48
N SER A 108 -2.87 -3.84 7.22
CA SER A 108 -2.15 -2.66 6.75
C SER A 108 -2.61 -1.39 7.45
N LEU A 109 -3.92 -1.18 7.57
CA LEU A 109 -4.50 -0.02 8.26
C LEU A 109 -4.06 0.04 9.74
N LEU A 110 -4.08 -1.12 10.43
CA LEU A 110 -3.59 -1.22 11.81
C LEU A 110 -2.11 -0.87 11.93
N ARG A 111 -1.25 -1.39 11.04
CA ARG A 111 0.19 -1.08 11.07
C ARG A 111 0.49 0.37 10.73
N LEU A 112 -0.22 0.95 9.76
CA LEU A 112 -0.10 2.35 9.39
C LEU A 112 -0.74 3.30 10.43
N GLY A 113 -1.64 2.79 11.28
CA GLY A 113 -2.36 3.60 12.26
C GLY A 113 -3.34 4.59 11.63
N VAL A 114 -3.97 4.21 10.50
CA VAL A 114 -4.92 5.04 9.75
C VAL A 114 -6.25 4.33 9.55
N ALA A 115 -7.32 5.09 9.37
CA ALA A 115 -8.64 4.53 9.10
C ALA A 115 -8.82 4.09 7.64
N ARG A 116 -8.06 4.67 6.71
CA ARG A 116 -8.10 4.37 5.27
C ARG A 116 -6.79 4.72 4.58
N VAL A 117 -6.57 4.15 3.40
CA VAL A 117 -5.46 4.51 2.51
C VAL A 117 -5.97 5.13 1.21
N SER A 118 -5.15 5.99 0.61
CA SER A 118 -5.51 6.70 -0.63
C SER A 118 -5.52 5.78 -1.85
N LEU A 119 -4.66 4.76 -1.88
CA LEU A 119 -4.57 3.80 -2.98
C LEU A 119 -4.23 2.40 -2.49
N LEU A 120 -4.97 1.40 -2.99
CA LEU A 120 -4.64 -0.01 -2.86
C LEU A 120 -4.23 -0.58 -4.21
N GLN A 121 -3.12 -1.31 -4.24
CA GLN A 121 -2.58 -1.92 -5.45
C GLN A 121 -2.50 -3.44 -5.31
N LEU A 122 -2.75 -4.18 -6.39
CA LEU A 122 -2.41 -5.59 -6.47
C LEU A 122 -0.89 -5.74 -6.65
N HIS A 123 -0.26 -6.54 -5.78
CA HIS A 123 1.20 -6.76 -5.78
C HIS A 123 1.62 -8.07 -6.45
N ASN A 124 0.67 -8.83 -6.98
CA ASN A 124 0.95 -10.04 -7.75
C ASN A 124 1.23 -9.68 -9.21
N SER A 125 2.08 -10.46 -9.86
CA SER A 125 2.17 -10.46 -11.33
C SER A 125 0.91 -11.10 -11.91
N VAL A 126 0.40 -10.56 -13.01
CA VAL A 126 -0.70 -11.18 -13.78
C VAL A 126 -0.12 -11.81 -15.02
N THR A 127 -0.32 -13.12 -15.20
CA THR A 127 0.25 -13.94 -16.26
C THR A 127 -0.84 -14.82 -16.88
N ASN A 128 -0.53 -15.52 -17.97
CA ASN A 128 -1.52 -16.41 -18.62
C ASN A 128 -1.85 -17.65 -17.78
N SER A 129 -0.91 -18.10 -16.93
CA SER A 129 -1.12 -19.27 -16.08
C SER A 129 -0.57 -19.01 -14.67
N ARG A 130 -1.25 -19.56 -13.64
CA ARG A 130 -0.70 -19.57 -12.29
C ARG A 130 0.60 -20.36 -12.27
N GLY A 131 1.61 -19.84 -11.59
CA GLY A 131 2.93 -20.48 -11.47
C GLY A 131 3.94 -20.10 -12.55
N ASP A 132 3.58 -19.30 -13.57
CA ASP A 132 4.52 -18.73 -14.54
C ASP A 132 5.61 -17.90 -13.82
N LEU A 133 5.22 -17.21 -12.75
CA LEU A 133 6.10 -16.51 -11.82
C LEU A 133 5.67 -16.84 -10.37
N PRO A 134 6.57 -16.69 -9.38
CA PRO A 134 6.17 -16.83 -7.99
C PRO A 134 4.98 -15.93 -7.66
N THR A 135 3.92 -16.49 -7.08
CA THR A 135 2.69 -15.78 -6.73
C THR A 135 1.92 -15.17 -7.91
N SER A 136 2.16 -15.61 -9.16
CA SER A 136 1.41 -15.10 -10.30
C SER A 136 -0.07 -15.54 -10.27
N LEU A 137 -0.91 -14.66 -10.75
CA LEU A 137 -2.36 -14.80 -10.89
C LEU A 137 -2.73 -14.72 -12.37
N THR A 138 -3.90 -15.20 -12.73
CA THR A 138 -4.43 -15.06 -14.09
C THR A 138 -5.35 -13.84 -14.21
N PRO A 139 -5.65 -13.36 -15.43
CA PRO A 139 -6.68 -12.35 -15.63
C PRO A 139 -8.05 -12.75 -15.04
N GLU A 140 -8.40 -14.04 -15.05
CA GLU A 140 -9.63 -14.55 -14.47
C GLU A 140 -9.65 -14.42 -12.93
N ASP A 141 -8.52 -14.65 -12.26
CA ASP A 141 -8.40 -14.44 -10.81
C ASP A 141 -8.63 -12.97 -10.42
N VAL A 142 -8.27 -12.06 -11.32
CA VAL A 142 -8.40 -10.62 -11.06
C VAL A 142 -9.79 -10.11 -11.45
N LEU A 143 -10.29 -10.48 -12.64
CA LEU A 143 -11.46 -9.87 -13.26
C LEU A 143 -12.71 -10.78 -13.25
N GLY A 144 -12.54 -12.07 -12.93
CA GLY A 144 -13.64 -13.03 -12.88
C GLY A 144 -14.56 -12.80 -11.67
N PRO A 145 -15.70 -13.54 -11.62
CA PRO A 145 -16.64 -13.48 -10.51
C PRO A 145 -15.96 -13.79 -9.16
N ALA A 146 -16.28 -13.04 -8.11
CA ALA A 146 -15.64 -13.12 -6.80
C ALA A 146 -14.11 -12.95 -6.86
N GLY A 147 -13.60 -12.28 -7.88
CA GLY A 147 -12.19 -12.02 -8.11
C GLY A 147 -11.65 -10.86 -7.27
N ILE A 148 -10.38 -10.58 -7.46
CA ILE A 148 -9.66 -9.58 -6.66
C ILE A 148 -10.22 -8.17 -6.86
N LEU A 149 -10.59 -7.81 -8.10
CA LEU A 149 -11.15 -6.50 -8.39
C LEU A 149 -12.46 -6.26 -7.62
N GLU A 150 -13.34 -7.26 -7.55
CA GLU A 150 -14.59 -7.17 -6.79
C GLU A 150 -14.30 -6.98 -5.29
N ALA A 151 -13.39 -7.77 -4.72
CA ALA A 151 -12.98 -7.63 -3.33
C ALA A 151 -12.38 -6.24 -3.01
N MET A 152 -11.58 -5.66 -3.94
CA MET A 152 -11.02 -4.32 -3.77
C MET A 152 -12.09 -3.23 -3.92
N GLN A 153 -13.10 -3.42 -4.76
CA GLN A 153 -14.24 -2.50 -4.89
C GLN A 153 -15.09 -2.48 -3.63
N GLU A 154 -15.34 -3.61 -3.00
CA GLU A 154 -16.03 -3.67 -1.70
C GLU A 154 -15.30 -2.87 -0.61
N LEU A 155 -13.96 -2.98 -0.53
CA LEU A 155 -13.18 -2.20 0.43
C LEU A 155 -13.29 -0.69 0.19
N ARG A 156 -13.43 -0.29 -1.06
CA ARG A 156 -13.67 1.10 -1.42
C ARG A 156 -15.07 1.56 -1.02
N GLU A 157 -16.10 0.72 -1.22
CA GLU A 157 -17.47 0.99 -0.78
C GLU A 157 -17.57 1.09 0.75
N ASP A 158 -16.80 0.26 1.47
CA ASP A 158 -16.68 0.29 2.93
C ASP A 158 -15.87 1.51 3.45
N GLY A 159 -15.27 2.30 2.55
CA GLY A 159 -14.49 3.50 2.89
C GLY A 159 -13.11 3.22 3.48
N LEU A 160 -12.58 2.01 3.33
CA LEU A 160 -11.25 1.62 3.79
C LEU A 160 -10.13 1.98 2.80
N VAL A 161 -10.52 2.20 1.55
CA VAL A 161 -9.64 2.54 0.42
C VAL A 161 -10.34 3.60 -0.43
N ASP A 162 -9.63 4.66 -0.81
CA ASP A 162 -10.22 5.70 -1.67
C ASP A 162 -10.20 5.27 -3.17
N HIS A 163 -9.09 4.61 -3.60
CA HIS A 163 -8.87 4.20 -5.00
C HIS A 163 -8.17 2.84 -5.11
#